data_bffe8cc31285af8acdde8a8006cbfe68
#
_entry.id   bffe8cc31285af8acdde8a8006cbfe68
#
_cell.length_a   1.000
_cell.length_b   1.000
_cell.length_c   1.000
_cell.angle_alpha   90.00
_cell.angle_beta   90.00
_cell.angle_gamma   90.00
#
_symmetry.space_group_name_H-M   'P 1'
#
loop_
_entity.id
_entity.type
_entity.pdbx_description
1 polymer ?
#
loop_
_entity_poly.entity_id
_entity_poly.type
_entity_poly.pdbx_seq_one_letter_code
_entity_poly.pdbx_strand_id
1 'polypeptide(L)'
;MALSVSSLTNLFFSSKYINPTFLTNARIEDDAYGIVHQWANDYDANTCATYRKNICPSAPGTVYHEDVRKFDMSKLAPIDALAFGFPCNDYSVVGEQKGMDGVYGPLYSYGVKALKKFKPMWFLAENVGGLKNANDGKAFTKILAELRSAGYRITPHLYKFEEYGVPQARHRIIIVGIRNDLQVEFRVPSTAPYKAIDNSCRTAIESPAIPKDATNNELTKQSAIVVERLKYIKPGENAFTANLPKELQLNVKGAK
;
A
#
# COMPACT_ATOMS: atom_id res chain seq x y z
N MET A 1 11.57 -9.35 19.85
CA MET A 1 11.02 -10.18 18.78
C MET A 1 10.99 -9.34 17.52
N ALA A 2 11.77 -9.66 16.50
CA ALA A 2 11.86 -8.87 15.27
C ALA A 2 10.88 -9.46 14.24
N LEU A 3 9.86 -8.69 13.87
CA LEU A 3 8.98 -9.03 12.75
C LEU A 3 9.79 -8.96 11.45
N SER A 4 9.86 -10.03 10.68
CA SER A 4 10.56 -10.06 9.41
C SER A 4 9.75 -9.32 8.34
N VAL A 5 10.44 -8.59 7.44
CA VAL A 5 9.84 -7.83 6.33
C VAL A 5 9.09 -8.76 5.36
N SER A 6 9.47 -10.02 5.25
CA SER A 6 8.80 -11.02 4.39
C SER A 6 7.34 -11.27 4.77
N SER A 7 6.99 -11.14 6.05
CA SER A 7 5.60 -11.28 6.53
C SER A 7 4.72 -10.06 6.20
N LEU A 8 5.34 -8.88 6.06
CA LEU A 8 4.64 -7.65 5.71
C LEU A 8 4.40 -7.52 4.18
N THR A 9 5.27 -8.10 3.36
CA THR A 9 5.15 -8.05 1.89
C THR A 9 3.92 -8.77 1.35
N ASN A 10 3.48 -9.84 1.98
CA ASN A 10 2.28 -10.58 1.55
C ASN A 10 0.95 -9.82 1.81
N LEU A 11 0.95 -8.82 2.69
CA LEU A 11 -0.21 -7.99 2.98
C LEU A 11 -0.44 -6.84 1.96
N PHE A 12 0.59 -6.48 1.16
CA PHE A 12 0.58 -5.26 0.35
C PHE A 12 0.54 -5.46 -1.17
N PHE A 13 0.62 -6.69 -1.68
CA PHE A 13 0.90 -6.93 -3.11
C PHE A 13 -0.31 -7.23 -4.00
N SER A 14 -1.53 -6.95 -3.59
CA SER A 14 -2.70 -7.19 -4.45
C SER A 14 -3.50 -5.93 -4.70
N SER A 15 -3.08 -5.04 -5.54
CA SER A 15 -3.89 -4.42 -6.59
C SER A 15 -3.23 -3.20 -7.24
N LYS A 16 -3.44 -3.08 -8.54
CA LYS A 16 -2.97 -2.00 -9.42
C LYS A 16 -3.78 -0.70 -9.26
N TYR A 17 -4.85 -0.72 -8.46
CA TYR A 17 -5.75 0.40 -8.18
C TYR A 17 -6.16 0.37 -6.71
N ILE A 18 -5.33 0.92 -5.85
CA ILE A 18 -5.70 1.14 -4.46
C ILE A 18 -6.29 2.54 -4.37
N ASN A 19 -7.60 2.62 -4.39
CA ASN A 19 -8.27 3.76 -3.80
C ASN A 19 -8.77 3.28 -2.43
N PRO A 20 -8.33 3.88 -1.37
CA PRO A 20 -7.98 3.16 -0.17
C PRO A 20 -8.79 3.60 1.03
N THR A 21 -9.44 2.70 1.64
CA THR A 21 -9.53 2.68 3.08
C THR A 21 -9.53 1.21 3.50
N PHE A 22 -8.39 0.57 3.33
CA PHE A 22 -8.24 -0.81 3.71
C PHE A 22 -7.95 -0.88 5.21
N LEU A 23 -8.93 -1.24 5.98
CA LEU A 23 -8.75 -1.66 7.37
C LEU A 23 -8.59 -3.17 7.37
N THR A 24 -7.38 -3.66 7.55
CA THR A 24 -7.09 -5.09 7.68
C THR A 24 -6.63 -5.38 9.09
N ASN A 25 -7.20 -6.39 9.72
CA ASN A 25 -6.97 -6.69 11.12
C ASN A 25 -6.54 -8.11 11.31
N ALA A 26 -5.61 -8.29 12.23
CA ALA A 26 -5.00 -9.56 12.49
C ALA A 26 -5.03 -9.86 13.99
N ARG A 27 -5.21 -11.12 14.33
CA ARG A 27 -4.91 -11.69 15.61
C ARG A 27 -3.59 -12.46 15.50
N ILE A 28 -2.78 -12.40 16.55
CA ILE A 28 -1.54 -13.19 16.64
C ILE A 28 -1.92 -14.49 17.32
N GLU A 29 -1.80 -15.62 16.62
CA GLU A 29 -1.86 -16.94 17.23
C GLU A 29 -0.47 -17.40 17.66
N ASP A 30 -0.38 -18.28 18.67
CA ASP A 30 0.87 -18.73 19.28
C ASP A 30 1.75 -19.58 18.35
N ASP A 31 1.27 -19.98 17.18
CA ASP A 31 2.10 -20.64 16.17
C ASP A 31 2.96 -19.62 15.45
N ALA A 32 4.22 -19.65 15.74
CA ALA A 32 5.36 -18.93 15.16
C ALA A 32 4.99 -18.05 13.93
N TYR A 33 4.61 -16.79 14.16
CA TYR A 33 4.28 -15.77 13.15
C TYR A 33 2.87 -15.82 12.52
N GLY A 34 1.92 -16.55 13.10
CA GLY A 34 0.54 -16.60 12.60
C GLY A 34 -0.19 -15.26 12.75
N ILE A 35 -0.42 -14.57 11.65
CA ILE A 35 -1.32 -13.43 11.60
C ILE A 35 -2.67 -13.96 11.12
N VAL A 36 -3.67 -13.98 12.03
CA VAL A 36 -5.01 -14.46 11.71
C VAL A 36 -5.91 -13.28 11.36
N HIS A 37 -6.49 -13.33 10.17
CA HIS A 37 -7.44 -12.34 9.73
C HIS A 37 -8.69 -12.33 10.62
N GLN A 38 -9.09 -11.16 11.11
CA GLN A 38 -10.33 -10.97 11.89
C GLN A 38 -11.44 -10.33 11.07
N TRP A 39 -11.16 -9.21 10.43
CA TRP A 39 -12.06 -8.52 9.52
C TRP A 39 -11.30 -7.55 8.60
N ALA A 40 -11.93 -7.20 7.50
CA ALA A 40 -11.46 -6.15 6.59
C ALA A 40 -12.63 -5.30 6.11
N ASN A 41 -12.35 -4.06 5.70
CA ASN A 41 -13.32 -3.16 5.10
C ASN A 41 -12.70 -2.42 3.92
N ASP A 42 -13.40 -2.39 2.82
CA ASP A 42 -13.12 -1.51 1.68
C ASP A 42 -14.43 -1.10 1.01
N TYR A 43 -14.45 0.05 0.34
CA TYR A 43 -15.62 0.52 -0.39
C TYR A 43 -15.70 -0.03 -1.82
N ASP A 44 -14.62 -0.59 -2.36
CA ASP A 44 -14.56 -1.17 -3.71
C ASP A 44 -14.92 -2.65 -3.71
N ALA A 45 -15.93 -3.01 -4.50
CA ALA A 45 -16.45 -4.37 -4.57
C ALA A 45 -15.43 -5.38 -5.11
N ASN A 46 -14.61 -5.00 -6.10
CA ASN A 46 -13.63 -5.89 -6.71
C ASN A 46 -12.46 -6.13 -5.75
N THR A 47 -12.04 -5.11 -5.02
CA THR A 47 -11.06 -5.21 -3.95
C THR A 47 -11.53 -6.17 -2.88
N CYS A 48 -12.77 -6.03 -2.39
CA CYS A 48 -13.36 -6.95 -1.43
C CYS A 48 -13.44 -8.40 -1.96
N ALA A 49 -13.84 -8.58 -3.21
CA ALA A 49 -13.91 -9.92 -3.84
C ALA A 49 -12.52 -10.55 -3.94
N THR A 50 -11.51 -9.79 -4.37
CA THR A 50 -10.12 -10.24 -4.46
C THR A 50 -9.57 -10.63 -3.09
N TYR A 51 -9.87 -9.82 -2.07
CA TYR A 51 -9.44 -10.10 -0.69
C TYR A 51 -10.08 -11.38 -0.14
N ARG A 52 -11.39 -11.54 -0.31
CA ARG A 52 -12.12 -12.78 0.09
C ARG A 52 -11.52 -14.01 -0.54
N LYS A 53 -11.22 -13.93 -1.84
CA LYS A 53 -10.68 -15.08 -2.60
C LYS A 53 -9.26 -15.47 -2.16
N ASN A 54 -8.39 -14.51 -1.89
CA ASN A 54 -6.95 -14.77 -1.75
C ASN A 54 -6.44 -14.73 -0.30
N ILE A 55 -7.10 -13.98 0.57
CA ILE A 55 -6.60 -13.75 1.95
C ILE A 55 -7.46 -14.50 2.98
N CYS A 56 -8.77 -14.47 2.83
CA CYS A 56 -9.66 -15.12 3.80
C CYS A 56 -10.73 -16.01 3.13
N PRO A 57 -10.36 -16.99 2.30
CA PRO A 57 -11.32 -17.84 1.60
C PRO A 57 -12.19 -18.69 2.56
N SER A 58 -11.69 -19.00 3.74
CA SER A 58 -12.42 -19.73 4.80
C SER A 58 -13.39 -18.85 5.60
N ALA A 59 -13.24 -17.54 5.55
CA ALA A 59 -14.06 -16.59 6.31
C ALA A 59 -14.47 -15.35 5.47
N PRO A 60 -15.13 -15.54 4.30
CA PRO A 60 -15.42 -14.43 3.38
C PRO A 60 -16.40 -13.41 3.94
N GLY A 61 -17.23 -13.79 4.93
CA GLY A 61 -18.19 -12.92 5.60
C GLY A 61 -17.56 -11.86 6.51
N THR A 62 -16.25 -11.97 6.79
CA THR A 62 -15.51 -10.98 7.60
C THR A 62 -15.00 -9.79 6.79
N VAL A 63 -15.23 -9.78 5.47
CA VAL A 63 -14.85 -8.68 4.58
C VAL A 63 -16.06 -7.82 4.26
N TYR A 64 -16.09 -6.61 4.78
CA TYR A 64 -17.18 -5.66 4.65
C TYR A 64 -16.96 -4.75 3.43
N HIS A 65 -17.90 -4.81 2.48
CA HIS A 65 -17.95 -3.89 1.34
C HIS A 65 -18.80 -2.69 1.73
N GLU A 66 -18.19 -1.68 2.32
CA GLU A 66 -18.88 -0.49 2.79
C GLU A 66 -17.96 0.71 2.88
N ASP A 67 -18.50 1.91 2.67
CA ASP A 67 -17.79 3.16 2.88
C ASP A 67 -17.47 3.32 4.38
N VAL A 68 -16.19 3.51 4.70
CA VAL A 68 -15.71 3.65 6.08
C VAL A 68 -16.41 4.77 6.86
N ARG A 69 -16.95 5.78 6.18
CA ARG A 69 -17.72 6.89 6.78
C ARG A 69 -19.06 6.42 7.35
N LYS A 70 -19.61 5.34 6.82
CA LYS A 70 -20.89 4.73 7.23
C LYS A 70 -20.70 3.45 8.01
N PHE A 71 -19.47 2.90 7.99
CA PHE A 71 -19.14 1.60 8.55
C PHE A 71 -19.26 1.59 10.08
N ASP A 72 -20.17 0.75 10.59
CA ASP A 72 -20.38 0.58 12.03
C ASP A 72 -19.34 -0.34 12.65
N MET A 73 -18.28 0.25 13.17
CA MET A 73 -17.23 -0.50 13.87
C MET A 73 -17.66 -1.10 15.20
N SER A 74 -18.88 -0.80 15.71
CA SER A 74 -19.32 -1.28 17.05
C SER A 74 -19.52 -2.79 17.10
N LYS A 75 -19.81 -3.39 15.96
CA LYS A 75 -20.09 -4.82 15.79
C LYS A 75 -18.86 -5.68 15.51
N LEU A 76 -17.69 -5.04 15.37
CA LEU A 76 -16.48 -5.73 15.01
C LEU A 76 -15.79 -6.39 16.21
N ALA A 77 -15.18 -7.54 15.96
CA ALA A 77 -14.37 -8.24 16.96
C ALA A 77 -13.14 -7.42 17.38
N PRO A 78 -12.65 -7.58 18.63
CA PRO A 78 -11.38 -7.04 19.07
C PRO A 78 -10.24 -7.53 18.20
N ILE A 79 -9.16 -6.74 18.14
CA ILE A 79 -7.98 -6.99 17.30
C ILE A 79 -6.70 -6.70 18.06
N ASP A 80 -5.65 -7.43 17.74
CA ASP A 80 -4.30 -7.24 18.30
C ASP A 80 -3.43 -6.35 17.40
N ALA A 81 -3.78 -6.28 16.11
CA ALA A 81 -3.06 -5.47 15.12
C ALA A 81 -4.03 -4.82 14.15
N LEU A 82 -3.67 -3.62 13.65
CA LEU A 82 -4.42 -2.89 12.63
C LEU A 82 -3.48 -2.47 11.50
N ALA A 83 -3.79 -2.86 10.26
CA ALA A 83 -3.16 -2.27 9.09
C ALA A 83 -4.20 -1.45 8.30
N PHE A 84 -3.83 -0.25 7.85
CA PHE A 84 -4.71 0.58 7.04
C PHE A 84 -3.94 1.50 6.10
N GLY A 85 -4.48 1.65 4.88
CA GLY A 85 -4.13 2.72 3.97
C GLY A 85 -5.21 3.81 3.99
N PHE A 86 -4.88 5.01 3.59
CA PHE A 86 -5.86 6.08 3.42
C PHE A 86 -5.59 6.84 2.11
N PRO A 87 -6.62 7.43 1.47
CA PRO A 87 -6.47 8.09 0.18
C PRO A 87 -5.41 9.17 0.17
N CYS A 88 -4.64 9.20 -0.93
CA CYS A 88 -3.63 10.21 -1.17
C CYS A 88 -4.07 11.26 -2.21
N ASN A 89 -5.29 11.14 -2.77
CA ASN A 89 -5.72 11.97 -3.90
C ASN A 89 -5.62 13.46 -3.59
N ASP A 90 -5.94 13.86 -2.37
CA ASP A 90 -5.83 15.23 -1.91
C ASP A 90 -4.40 15.65 -1.52
N TYR A 91 -3.45 14.69 -1.44
CA TYR A 91 -2.05 14.90 -1.07
C TYR A 91 -1.06 14.55 -2.19
N SER A 92 -1.55 14.00 -3.32
CA SER A 92 -0.70 13.57 -4.43
C SER A 92 -0.32 14.75 -5.33
N VAL A 93 0.93 14.74 -5.82
CA VAL A 93 1.40 15.71 -6.84
C VAL A 93 0.60 15.64 -8.14
N VAL A 94 -0.05 14.50 -8.42
CA VAL A 94 -0.89 14.25 -9.61
C VAL A 94 -2.38 14.50 -9.31
N GLY A 95 -2.77 14.63 -8.03
CA GLY A 95 -4.15 14.85 -7.59
C GLY A 95 -4.54 16.33 -7.45
N GLU A 96 -5.73 16.58 -6.92
CA GLU A 96 -6.29 17.94 -6.76
C GLU A 96 -5.57 18.82 -5.72
N GLN A 97 -4.61 18.26 -4.98
CA GLN A 97 -3.79 18.92 -3.94
C GLN A 97 -4.59 19.69 -2.86
N LYS A 98 -5.86 19.32 -2.65
CA LYS A 98 -6.74 19.96 -1.66
C LYS A 98 -6.38 19.63 -0.20
N GLY A 99 -5.45 18.70 0.00
CA GLY A 99 -4.95 18.34 1.33
C GLY A 99 -6.05 17.93 2.30
N MET A 100 -6.10 18.58 3.47
CA MET A 100 -7.08 18.31 4.52
C MET A 100 -8.50 18.78 4.18
N ASP A 101 -8.64 19.70 3.26
CA ASP A 101 -9.93 20.30 2.86
C ASP A 101 -10.60 19.52 1.71
N GLY A 102 -9.90 18.50 1.16
CA GLY A 102 -10.44 17.60 0.15
C GLY A 102 -11.41 16.57 0.73
N VAL A 103 -12.22 15.96 -0.15
CA VAL A 103 -13.21 14.94 0.23
C VAL A 103 -12.56 13.71 0.90
N TYR A 104 -11.32 13.40 0.55
CA TYR A 104 -10.57 12.23 1.02
C TYR A 104 -9.57 12.58 2.14
N GLY A 105 -9.20 13.86 2.30
CA GLY A 105 -8.24 14.31 3.29
C GLY A 105 -8.52 13.84 4.72
N PRO A 106 -9.77 13.88 5.22
CA PRO A 106 -10.12 13.44 6.57
C PRO A 106 -10.17 11.93 6.78
N LEU A 107 -10.09 11.08 5.73
CA LEU A 107 -10.35 9.64 5.87
C LEU A 107 -9.35 8.89 6.76
N TYR A 108 -8.12 9.39 6.93
CA TYR A 108 -7.17 8.82 7.90
C TYR A 108 -7.74 8.83 9.34
N SER A 109 -8.66 9.76 9.64
CA SER A 109 -9.28 9.87 10.97
C SER A 109 -10.08 8.62 11.36
N TYR A 110 -10.57 7.85 10.39
CA TYR A 110 -11.25 6.57 10.67
C TYR A 110 -10.27 5.51 11.13
N GLY A 111 -9.03 5.50 10.62
CA GLY A 111 -7.94 4.71 11.21
C GLY A 111 -7.67 5.12 12.66
N VAL A 112 -7.58 6.43 12.94
CA VAL A 112 -7.42 6.95 14.31
C VAL A 112 -8.60 6.56 15.21
N LYS A 113 -9.85 6.60 14.71
CA LYS A 113 -11.04 6.14 15.45
C LYS A 113 -10.93 4.64 15.79
N ALA A 114 -10.51 3.81 14.82
CA ALA A 114 -10.30 2.38 15.05
C ALA A 114 -9.21 2.12 16.11
N LEU A 115 -8.09 2.84 16.04
CA LEU A 115 -7.03 2.75 17.06
C LEU A 115 -7.53 3.09 18.47
N LYS A 116 -8.31 4.17 18.62
CA LYS A 116 -8.89 4.57 19.92
C LYS A 116 -9.90 3.56 20.43
N LYS A 117 -10.68 2.95 19.55
CA LYS A 117 -11.73 1.97 19.89
C LYS A 117 -11.12 0.62 20.29
N PHE A 118 -10.32 0.03 19.41
CA PHE A 118 -9.84 -1.33 19.57
C PHE A 118 -8.54 -1.44 20.36
N LYS A 119 -7.76 -0.35 20.41
CA LYS A 119 -6.48 -0.29 21.11
C LYS A 119 -5.55 -1.46 20.79
N PRO A 120 -5.34 -1.78 19.49
CA PRO A 120 -4.45 -2.88 19.11
C PRO A 120 -3.04 -2.68 19.70
N MET A 121 -2.27 -3.76 19.85
CA MET A 121 -0.90 -3.70 20.35
C MET A 121 0.00 -2.89 19.42
N TRP A 122 -0.23 -3.01 18.11
CA TRP A 122 0.49 -2.26 17.09
C TRP A 122 -0.39 -1.95 15.88
N PHE A 123 0.04 -0.96 15.11
CA PHE A 123 -0.59 -0.69 13.83
C PHE A 123 0.44 -0.37 12.75
N LEU A 124 -0.01 -0.49 11.50
CA LEU A 124 0.70 -0.07 10.31
C LEU A 124 -0.22 0.81 9.46
N ALA A 125 0.20 2.06 9.21
CA ALA A 125 -0.49 2.97 8.31
C ALA A 125 0.39 3.24 7.08
N GLU A 126 -0.21 3.10 5.87
CA GLU A 126 0.52 3.27 4.60
C GLU A 126 -0.02 4.46 3.82
N ASN A 127 0.91 5.17 3.16
CA ASN A 127 0.57 6.20 2.18
C ASN A 127 1.71 6.39 1.16
N VAL A 128 1.45 7.17 0.10
CA VAL A 128 2.47 7.52 -0.89
C VAL A 128 3.56 8.41 -0.31
N GLY A 129 4.77 8.34 -0.88
CA GLY A 129 5.92 9.14 -0.45
C GLY A 129 5.68 10.65 -0.47
N GLY A 130 4.84 11.13 -1.37
CA GLY A 130 4.48 12.55 -1.50
C GLY A 130 3.75 13.17 -0.30
N LEU A 131 3.12 12.35 0.56
CA LEU A 131 2.43 12.83 1.76
C LEU A 131 3.33 13.66 2.68
N LYS A 132 4.63 13.35 2.75
CA LYS A 132 5.58 14.07 3.61
C LYS A 132 5.69 15.55 3.26
N ASN A 133 5.55 15.89 1.98
CA ASN A 133 5.72 17.25 1.46
C ASN A 133 4.37 17.93 1.16
N ALA A 134 3.27 17.18 1.25
CA ALA A 134 1.95 17.72 0.95
C ALA A 134 1.58 18.85 1.90
N ASN A 135 1.10 19.96 1.33
CA ASN A 135 0.69 21.17 2.07
C ASN A 135 1.78 21.65 3.04
N ASP A 136 3.01 21.81 2.53
CA ASP A 136 4.21 22.21 3.30
C ASP A 136 4.48 21.33 4.54
N GLY A 137 4.13 20.04 4.47
CA GLY A 137 4.30 19.09 5.57
C GLY A 137 3.27 19.20 6.70
N LYS A 138 2.37 20.18 6.67
CA LYS A 138 1.37 20.42 7.73
C LYS A 138 0.41 19.24 7.90
N ALA A 139 -0.06 18.68 6.78
CA ALA A 139 -0.94 17.52 6.79
C ALA A 139 -0.26 16.31 7.46
N PHE A 140 0.98 16.03 7.09
CA PHE A 140 1.75 14.93 7.68
C PHE A 140 1.96 15.12 9.18
N THR A 141 2.36 16.32 9.60
CA THR A 141 2.55 16.67 11.02
C THR A 141 1.27 16.46 11.82
N LYS A 142 0.11 16.89 11.29
CA LYS A 142 -1.20 16.68 11.93
C LYS A 142 -1.54 15.19 12.08
N ILE A 143 -1.38 14.41 11.02
CA ILE A 143 -1.62 12.96 11.04
C ILE A 143 -0.75 12.30 12.12
N LEU A 144 0.55 12.61 12.16
CA LEU A 144 1.45 12.06 13.17
C LEU A 144 1.04 12.45 14.61
N ALA A 145 0.60 13.69 14.82
CA ALA A 145 0.13 14.14 16.12
C ALA A 145 -1.14 13.39 16.57
N GLU A 146 -2.09 13.16 15.67
CA GLU A 146 -3.31 12.42 15.98
C GLU A 146 -3.06 10.94 16.26
N LEU A 147 -2.15 10.29 15.52
CA LEU A 147 -1.74 8.92 15.79
C LEU A 147 -1.06 8.79 17.15
N ARG A 148 -0.19 9.74 17.53
CA ARG A 148 0.40 9.77 18.88
C ARG A 148 -0.67 9.98 19.95
N SER A 149 -1.63 10.88 19.73
CA SER A 149 -2.72 11.14 20.67
C SER A 149 -3.64 9.94 20.90
N ALA A 150 -3.64 8.98 19.98
CA ALA A 150 -4.35 7.72 20.13
C ALA A 150 -3.67 6.73 21.10
N GLY A 151 -2.49 7.07 21.63
CA GLY A 151 -1.78 6.28 22.64
C GLY A 151 -0.64 5.41 22.09
N TYR A 152 0.01 5.84 21.00
CA TYR A 152 1.06 5.08 20.33
C TYR A 152 2.38 5.85 20.21
N ARG A 153 3.50 5.15 20.42
CA ARG A 153 4.80 5.56 19.90
C ARG A 153 4.84 5.22 18.41
N ILE A 154 5.15 6.19 17.58
CA ILE A 154 5.13 6.01 16.13
C ILE A 154 6.51 6.17 15.51
N THR A 155 6.80 5.35 14.50
CA THR A 155 8.00 5.37 13.69
C THR A 155 7.60 5.55 12.24
N PRO A 156 7.55 6.79 11.72
CA PRO A 156 7.33 7.04 10.30
C PRO A 156 8.62 6.84 9.52
N HIS A 157 8.57 6.12 8.39
CA HIS A 157 9.72 5.91 7.52
C HIS A 157 9.30 5.89 6.04
N LEU A 158 10.14 6.48 5.18
CA LEU A 158 9.97 6.40 3.73
C LEU A 158 10.71 5.16 3.21
N TYR A 159 9.96 4.13 2.87
CA TYR A 159 10.48 2.92 2.26
C TYR A 159 10.63 3.12 0.75
N LYS A 160 11.81 2.83 0.25
CA LYS A 160 12.10 2.63 -1.17
C LYS A 160 12.23 1.14 -1.37
N PHE A 161 11.20 0.52 -1.92
CA PHE A 161 11.11 -0.94 -1.95
C PHE A 161 12.20 -1.60 -2.80
N GLU A 162 12.74 -0.89 -3.78
CA GLU A 162 13.91 -1.33 -4.53
C GLU A 162 15.14 -1.55 -3.64
N GLU A 163 15.26 -0.85 -2.52
CA GLU A 163 16.35 -1.06 -1.55
C GLU A 163 16.14 -2.33 -0.69
N TYR A 164 14.96 -2.95 -0.78
CA TYR A 164 14.57 -4.19 -0.10
C TYR A 164 14.43 -5.39 -1.06
N GLY A 165 15.02 -5.32 -2.25
CA GLY A 165 15.04 -6.41 -3.22
C GLY A 165 13.77 -6.53 -4.07
N VAL A 166 12.85 -5.54 -4.02
CA VAL A 166 11.66 -5.54 -4.88
C VAL A 166 12.02 -4.98 -6.26
N PRO A 167 11.66 -5.66 -7.36
CA PRO A 167 12.00 -5.22 -8.72
C PRO A 167 11.07 -4.09 -9.21
N GLN A 168 10.87 -3.09 -8.38
CA GLN A 168 10.04 -1.92 -8.67
C GLN A 168 10.51 -0.70 -7.87
N ALA A 169 10.76 0.41 -8.54
CA ALA A 169 10.97 1.71 -7.89
C ALA A 169 9.63 2.21 -7.30
N ARG A 170 9.33 1.81 -6.07
CA ARG A 170 8.09 2.13 -5.37
C ARG A 170 8.39 2.72 -4.00
N HIS A 171 8.02 3.99 -3.81
CA HIS A 171 8.26 4.72 -2.57
C HIS A 171 6.97 4.89 -1.77
N ARG A 172 6.98 4.48 -0.50
CA ARG A 172 5.83 4.59 0.41
C ARG A 172 6.25 5.05 1.79
N ILE A 173 5.46 5.93 2.38
CA ILE A 173 5.56 6.20 3.81
C ILE A 173 4.79 5.11 4.53
N ILE A 174 5.48 4.41 5.43
CA ILE A 174 4.85 3.49 6.37
C ILE A 174 5.08 4.04 7.77
N ILE A 175 4.00 4.14 8.52
CA ILE A 175 4.01 4.57 9.91
C ILE A 175 3.67 3.35 10.76
N VAL A 176 4.63 2.87 11.52
CA VAL A 176 4.39 1.80 12.50
C VAL A 176 4.18 2.43 13.86
N GLY A 177 3.10 2.04 14.53
CA GLY A 177 2.80 2.46 15.89
C GLY A 177 2.80 1.29 16.86
N ILE A 178 3.48 1.43 17.99
CA ILE A 178 3.46 0.49 19.10
C ILE A 178 2.73 1.17 20.28
N ARG A 179 1.77 0.48 20.89
CA ARG A 179 0.98 1.04 22.00
C ARG A 179 1.91 1.38 23.18
N ASN A 180 1.65 2.52 23.82
CA ASN A 180 2.58 3.13 24.80
C ASN A 180 2.87 2.30 26.05
N ASP A 181 1.95 1.40 26.44
CA ASP A 181 2.09 0.51 27.58
C ASP A 181 3.04 -0.68 27.33
N LEU A 182 3.34 -0.95 26.04
CA LEU A 182 4.23 -2.05 25.67
C LEU A 182 5.69 -1.60 25.73
N GLN A 183 6.56 -2.43 26.35
CA GLN A 183 8.01 -2.19 26.45
C GLN A 183 8.74 -2.72 25.20
N VAL A 184 8.18 -2.44 24.00
CA VAL A 184 8.70 -2.86 22.70
C VAL A 184 8.96 -1.65 21.82
N GLU A 185 10.07 -1.62 21.12
CA GLU A 185 10.42 -0.60 20.14
C GLU A 185 10.44 -1.20 18.74
N PHE A 186 9.79 -0.53 17.80
CA PHE A 186 9.91 -0.89 16.39
C PHE A 186 11.16 -0.26 15.79
N ARG A 187 11.97 -1.07 15.13
CA ARG A 187 13.14 -0.63 14.37
C ARG A 187 12.92 -0.86 12.89
N VAL A 188 13.21 0.17 12.09
CA VAL A 188 13.15 0.06 10.63
C VAL A 188 14.12 -1.04 10.16
N PRO A 189 13.66 -2.02 9.37
CA PRO A 189 14.52 -3.08 8.87
C PRO A 189 15.68 -2.53 8.03
N SER A 190 16.86 -3.16 8.17
CA SER A 190 18.03 -2.79 7.40
C SER A 190 17.91 -3.22 5.93
N THR A 191 18.36 -2.38 5.00
CA THR A 191 18.48 -2.71 3.59
C THR A 191 19.74 -3.53 3.27
N ALA A 192 20.66 -3.67 4.23
CA ALA A 192 21.95 -4.33 4.02
C ALA A 192 21.86 -5.76 3.46
N PRO A 193 20.92 -6.63 3.88
CA PRO A 193 20.78 -7.98 3.33
C PRO A 193 20.42 -8.02 1.83
N TYR A 194 19.87 -6.94 1.30
CA TYR A 194 19.35 -6.87 -0.07
C TYR A 194 20.30 -6.23 -1.06
N LYS A 195 21.42 -5.63 -0.61
CA LYS A 195 22.35 -4.87 -1.46
C LYS A 195 23.00 -5.68 -2.58
N ALA A 196 23.16 -6.99 -2.38
CA ALA A 196 23.77 -7.89 -3.37
C ALA A 196 22.74 -8.52 -4.33
N ILE A 197 21.44 -8.25 -4.14
CA ILE A 197 20.38 -8.82 -4.97
C ILE A 197 20.24 -7.97 -6.23
N ASP A 198 20.35 -8.62 -7.41
CA ASP A 198 19.91 -8.00 -8.65
C ASP A 198 18.39 -7.99 -8.70
N ASN A 199 17.80 -6.86 -8.35
CA ASN A 199 16.37 -6.62 -8.36
C ASN A 199 15.89 -5.94 -9.66
N SER A 200 16.61 -6.09 -10.76
CA SER A 200 16.15 -5.61 -12.06
C SER A 200 14.89 -6.35 -12.49
N CYS A 201 14.01 -5.66 -13.24
CA CYS A 201 12.83 -6.28 -13.84
C CYS A 201 13.21 -7.47 -14.73
N ARG A 202 14.37 -7.41 -15.40
CA ARG A 202 14.88 -8.50 -16.22
C ARG A 202 15.11 -9.75 -15.37
N THR A 203 15.89 -9.65 -14.31
CA THR A 203 16.14 -10.78 -13.40
C THR A 203 14.87 -11.34 -12.81
N ALA A 204 13.91 -10.48 -12.41
CA ALA A 204 12.64 -10.92 -11.84
C ALA A 204 11.74 -11.69 -12.83
N ILE A 205 11.89 -11.45 -14.14
CA ILE A 205 11.07 -12.09 -15.19
C ILE A 205 11.79 -13.30 -15.80
N GLU A 206 13.10 -13.22 -15.95
CA GLU A 206 13.90 -14.18 -16.72
C GLU A 206 14.65 -15.18 -15.82
N SER A 207 14.74 -14.98 -14.50
CA SER A 207 15.57 -15.78 -13.61
C SER A 207 14.90 -16.17 -12.28
N PRO A 208 14.21 -17.31 -12.19
CA PRO A 208 13.90 -18.28 -13.27
C PRO A 208 12.90 -17.70 -14.27
N ALA A 209 12.98 -18.13 -15.52
CA ALA A 209 12.02 -17.73 -16.55
C ALA A 209 10.60 -18.15 -16.15
N ILE A 210 9.63 -17.26 -16.35
CA ILE A 210 8.22 -17.56 -16.09
C ILE A 210 7.78 -18.67 -17.04
N PRO A 211 7.24 -19.81 -16.54
CA PRO A 211 6.72 -20.87 -17.38
C PRO A 211 5.66 -20.35 -18.36
N LYS A 212 5.64 -20.86 -19.59
CA LYS A 212 4.67 -20.43 -20.62
C LYS A 212 3.21 -20.69 -20.22
N ASP A 213 2.99 -21.69 -19.41
CA ASP A 213 1.69 -22.12 -18.87
C ASP A 213 1.39 -21.52 -17.47
N ALA A 214 2.20 -20.59 -17.01
CA ALA A 214 1.94 -19.92 -15.74
C ALA A 214 0.58 -19.19 -15.76
N THR A 215 -0.17 -19.35 -14.69
CA THR A 215 -1.47 -18.67 -14.52
C THR A 215 -1.31 -17.14 -14.60
N ASN A 216 -2.22 -16.49 -15.28
CA ASN A 216 -2.22 -15.04 -15.51
C ASN A 216 -0.99 -14.53 -16.30
N ASN A 217 -0.41 -15.38 -17.15
CA ASN A 217 0.70 -15.04 -18.04
C ASN A 217 0.24 -14.84 -19.50
N GLU A 218 -1.05 -14.66 -19.72
CA GLU A 218 -1.60 -14.42 -21.04
C GLU A 218 -1.15 -13.06 -21.59
N LEU A 219 -0.76 -13.05 -22.86
CA LEU A 219 -0.40 -11.81 -23.54
C LEU A 219 -1.63 -10.90 -23.67
N THR A 220 -1.55 -9.71 -23.14
CA THR A 220 -2.61 -8.71 -23.28
C THR A 220 -2.70 -8.23 -24.74
N LYS A 221 -3.92 -8.16 -25.29
CA LYS A 221 -4.15 -7.54 -26.61
C LYS A 221 -4.01 -6.03 -26.48
N GLN A 222 -3.02 -5.49 -27.17
CA GLN A 222 -2.80 -4.05 -27.26
C GLN A 222 -3.47 -3.47 -28.51
N SER A 223 -3.87 -2.20 -28.47
CA SER A 223 -4.34 -1.50 -29.67
C SER A 223 -3.19 -1.32 -30.67
N ALA A 224 -3.51 -1.22 -31.97
CA ALA A 224 -2.52 -1.08 -33.05
C ALA A 224 -1.54 0.08 -32.81
N ILE A 225 -2.03 1.23 -32.31
CA ILE A 225 -1.19 2.39 -32.03
C ILE A 225 -0.21 2.12 -30.86
N VAL A 226 -0.61 1.33 -29.86
CA VAL A 226 0.29 0.94 -28.75
C VAL A 226 1.36 -0.02 -29.25
N VAL A 227 0.99 -1.02 -30.07
CA VAL A 227 1.94 -1.95 -30.67
C VAL A 227 2.97 -1.19 -31.53
N GLU A 228 2.51 -0.20 -32.32
CA GLU A 228 3.41 0.61 -33.15
C GLU A 228 4.39 1.44 -32.28
N ARG A 229 3.91 2.09 -31.20
CA ARG A 229 4.76 2.83 -30.24
C ARG A 229 5.82 1.95 -29.63
N LEU A 230 5.48 0.72 -29.24
CA LEU A 230 6.41 -0.20 -28.58
C LEU A 230 7.64 -0.52 -29.43
N LYS A 231 7.57 -0.43 -30.77
CA LYS A 231 8.71 -0.63 -31.67
C LYS A 231 9.82 0.42 -31.51
N TYR A 232 9.48 1.61 -31.02
CA TYR A 232 10.39 2.74 -30.83
C TYR A 232 10.93 2.85 -29.39
N ILE A 233 10.35 2.12 -28.43
CA ILE A 233 10.73 2.19 -27.01
C ILE A 233 11.82 1.16 -26.75
N LYS A 234 13.02 1.64 -26.40
CA LYS A 234 14.15 0.80 -26.05
C LYS A 234 14.13 0.39 -24.57
N PRO A 235 14.90 -0.63 -24.15
CA PRO A 235 15.09 -0.95 -22.74
C PRO A 235 15.50 0.28 -21.92
N GLY A 236 14.80 0.53 -20.82
CA GLY A 236 15.01 1.71 -19.96
C GLY A 236 14.27 2.97 -20.38
N GLU A 237 13.59 2.96 -21.53
CA GLU A 237 12.75 4.07 -21.99
C GLU A 237 11.26 3.81 -21.72
N ASN A 238 10.47 4.84 -21.86
CA ASN A 238 9.01 4.79 -21.87
C ASN A 238 8.46 5.71 -22.98
N ALA A 239 7.15 5.74 -23.19
CA ALA A 239 6.53 6.50 -24.28
C ALA A 239 6.73 8.04 -24.18
N PHE A 240 7.21 8.57 -23.06
CA PHE A 240 7.55 10.00 -22.91
C PHE A 240 9.03 10.28 -23.16
N THR A 241 9.90 9.28 -22.92
CA THR A 241 11.35 9.44 -23.07
C THR A 241 11.88 8.91 -24.40
N ALA A 242 11.14 7.99 -25.04
CA ALA A 242 11.49 7.45 -26.35
C ALA A 242 11.29 8.50 -27.46
N ASN A 243 12.15 8.41 -28.49
CA ASN A 243 12.04 9.26 -29.68
C ASN A 243 10.93 8.74 -30.62
N LEU A 244 9.67 9.03 -30.27
CA LEU A 244 8.50 8.64 -31.04
C LEU A 244 8.28 9.57 -32.24
N PRO A 245 7.90 9.03 -33.44
CA PRO A 245 7.35 9.81 -34.53
C PRO A 245 6.21 10.73 -34.06
N LYS A 246 6.06 11.88 -34.71
CA LYS A 246 5.11 12.92 -34.30
C LYS A 246 3.67 12.39 -34.14
N GLU A 247 3.25 11.51 -35.04
CA GLU A 247 1.91 10.89 -35.04
C GLU A 247 1.71 9.85 -33.93
N LEU A 248 2.80 9.36 -33.33
CA LEU A 248 2.80 8.39 -32.24
C LEU A 248 3.01 9.02 -30.85
N GLN A 249 3.30 10.30 -30.79
CA GLN A 249 3.51 10.99 -29.51
C GLN A 249 2.25 10.97 -28.64
N LEU A 250 2.43 10.98 -27.32
CA LEU A 250 1.32 11.00 -26.38
C LEU A 250 0.82 12.45 -26.20
N ASN A 251 -0.44 12.69 -26.54
CA ASN A 251 -1.13 13.96 -26.24
C ASN A 251 -1.64 13.93 -24.79
N VAL A 252 -0.74 14.09 -23.81
CA VAL A 252 -1.16 14.20 -22.41
C VAL A 252 -1.08 15.67 -22.00
N LYS A 253 -2.22 16.34 -22.00
CA LYS A 253 -2.34 17.64 -21.34
C LYS A 253 -2.10 17.43 -19.85
N GLY A 254 -0.98 17.95 -19.32
CA GLY A 254 -0.70 18.00 -17.89
C GLY A 254 0.35 17.03 -17.33
N ALA A 255 1.05 16.21 -18.13
CA ALA A 255 2.23 15.50 -17.68
C ALA A 255 3.49 16.36 -17.95
N LYS A 256 3.89 17.13 -16.96
CA LYS A 256 5.24 17.69 -16.83
C LYS A 256 5.91 17.05 -15.63
#